data_2dca8c13e1f815407aa043559a547a63
#
_entry.id   2dca8c13e1f815407aa043559a547a63
#
_cell.length_a   1.000
_cell.length_b   1.000
_cell.length_c   1.000
_cell.angle_alpha   90.00
_cell.angle_beta   90.00
_cell.angle_gamma   90.00
#
_symmetry.space_group_name_H-M   'P 1'
#
loop_
_entity.id
_entity.type
_entity.pdbx_description
1 polymer ?
#
loop_
_entity_poly.entity_id
_entity_poly.type
_entity_poly.pdbx_seq_one_letter_code
_entity_poly.pdbx_strand_id
1 'polypeptide(L)'
;LFKKNFSWFSNNQKELPDVDLFGDLVHIREKKIEDIADEYSWRTDEELSRLDATRPLTMSYDDFFRYSKEEMKFPNYKSKKLALDTKDNIHIGNVMYYDYSISNKQTELGIMIGDKDYWGKGYGTEAVQLLLEYLFSVLNLKRVYLHTLSWNYRAQASFIRAGFNVVRSVRRGG
;
A
#
# COMPACT_ATOMS: atom_id res chain seq x y z
N LEU A 1 -52.53 5.26 14.31
CA LEU A 1 -51.34 4.34 14.35
C LEU A 1 -50.29 4.86 13.38
N PHE A 2 -49.33 5.63 13.87
CA PHE A 2 -48.24 6.12 13.07
C PHE A 2 -47.08 5.13 13.19
N LYS A 3 -46.76 4.39 12.12
CA LYS A 3 -45.50 3.65 11.99
C LYS A 3 -44.43 4.63 11.43
N LYS A 4 -43.54 5.12 12.30
CA LYS A 4 -42.31 5.75 11.86
C LYS A 4 -41.31 4.65 11.49
N ASN A 5 -41.08 4.47 10.21
CA ASN A 5 -39.89 3.71 9.74
C ASN A 5 -38.66 4.60 9.91
N PHE A 6 -37.95 4.40 11.01
CA PHE A 6 -36.58 4.91 11.15
C PHE A 6 -35.64 3.98 10.43
N SER A 7 -35.41 4.21 9.15
CA SER A 7 -34.28 3.66 8.40
C SER A 7 -33.22 4.76 8.28
N TRP A 8 -32.49 5.03 9.36
CA TRP A 8 -31.45 6.06 9.41
C TRP A 8 -30.05 5.53 9.62
N PHE A 9 -29.74 4.29 9.26
CA PHE A 9 -28.38 3.80 9.21
C PHE A 9 -28.19 2.87 8.01
N SER A 10 -28.32 3.40 6.81
CA SER A 10 -27.52 2.82 5.73
C SER A 10 -26.15 3.50 5.82
N ASN A 11 -25.25 2.87 6.54
CA ASN A 11 -23.83 3.16 6.48
C ASN A 11 -23.37 2.78 5.06
N ASN A 12 -23.56 3.69 4.10
CA ASN A 12 -23.05 3.57 2.74
C ASN A 12 -21.54 3.83 2.73
N GLN A 13 -20.81 3.09 3.55
CA GLN A 13 -19.38 2.91 3.32
C GLN A 13 -19.28 1.89 2.18
N LYS A 14 -19.26 2.42 0.97
CA LYS A 14 -19.07 1.62 -0.24
C LYS A 14 -17.72 0.96 -0.16
N GLU A 15 -17.67 -0.35 -0.21
CA GLU A 15 -16.42 -1.09 -0.27
C GLU A 15 -15.56 -0.55 -1.42
N LEU A 16 -14.26 -0.43 -1.18
CA LEU A 16 -13.31 -0.06 -2.23
C LEU A 16 -13.28 -1.19 -3.26
N PRO A 17 -13.28 -0.87 -4.56
CA PRO A 17 -13.28 -1.89 -5.60
C PRO A 17 -12.02 -2.76 -5.53
N ASP A 18 -12.16 -4.01 -5.97
CA ASP A 18 -11.01 -4.90 -6.14
C ASP A 18 -10.03 -4.32 -7.13
N VAL A 19 -8.75 -4.53 -6.88
CA VAL A 19 -7.65 -4.00 -7.67
C VAL A 19 -6.95 -5.13 -8.41
N ASP A 20 -6.86 -4.98 -9.72
CA ASP A 20 -6.17 -5.90 -10.62
C ASP A 20 -5.57 -5.09 -11.78
N LEU A 21 -4.30 -4.67 -11.65
CA LEU A 21 -3.65 -3.72 -12.53
C LEU A 21 -2.39 -4.35 -13.14
N PHE A 22 -2.28 -4.29 -14.46
CA PHE A 22 -1.17 -4.84 -15.22
C PHE A 22 -0.33 -3.74 -15.86
N GLY A 23 0.97 -3.76 -15.57
CA GLY A 23 2.01 -2.97 -16.24
C GLY A 23 2.86 -3.83 -17.18
N ASP A 24 3.96 -3.27 -17.66
CA ASP A 24 4.93 -3.99 -18.50
C ASP A 24 5.82 -4.92 -17.67
N LEU A 25 6.15 -4.54 -16.44
CA LEU A 25 7.02 -5.29 -15.52
C LEU A 25 6.24 -5.89 -14.35
N VAL A 26 5.16 -5.23 -13.90
CA VAL A 26 4.48 -5.54 -12.65
C VAL A 26 3.00 -5.84 -12.82
N HIS A 27 2.48 -6.57 -11.84
CA HIS A 27 1.07 -6.84 -11.63
C HIS A 27 0.70 -6.48 -10.20
N ILE A 28 -0.23 -5.56 -10.01
CA ILE A 28 -0.76 -5.19 -8.69
C ILE A 28 -2.11 -5.87 -8.51
N ARG A 29 -2.26 -6.63 -7.44
CA ARG A 29 -3.47 -7.44 -7.17
C ARG A 29 -3.88 -7.43 -5.71
N GLU A 30 -5.07 -7.91 -5.44
CA GLU A 30 -5.51 -8.22 -4.07
C GLU A 30 -4.57 -9.24 -3.42
N LYS A 31 -4.38 -9.08 -2.11
CA LYS A 31 -3.58 -10.01 -1.31
C LYS A 31 -4.22 -11.40 -1.24
N LYS A 32 -3.38 -12.42 -1.17
CA LYS A 32 -3.75 -13.80 -0.93
C LYS A 32 -3.13 -14.29 0.38
N ILE A 33 -3.64 -15.41 0.90
CA ILE A 33 -3.11 -16.01 2.15
C ILE A 33 -1.65 -16.43 1.96
N GLU A 34 -1.27 -16.86 0.77
CA GLU A 34 0.09 -17.29 0.43
C GLU A 34 1.12 -16.17 0.54
N ASP A 35 0.69 -14.91 0.36
CA ASP A 35 1.57 -13.73 0.45
C ASP A 35 2.07 -13.47 1.88
N ILE A 36 1.38 -13.98 2.90
CA ILE A 36 1.68 -13.71 4.31
C ILE A 36 3.10 -14.19 4.68
N ALA A 37 3.57 -15.29 4.10
CA ALA A 37 4.91 -15.81 4.37
C ALA A 37 6.01 -14.85 3.91
N ASP A 38 5.87 -14.32 2.69
CA ASP A 38 6.81 -13.34 2.14
C ASP A 38 6.78 -12.04 2.96
N GLU A 39 5.58 -11.55 3.26
CA GLU A 39 5.41 -10.34 4.09
C GLU A 39 6.05 -10.49 5.47
N TYR A 40 5.93 -11.65 6.10
CA TYR A 40 6.57 -11.93 7.38
C TYR A 40 8.09 -11.87 7.26
N SER A 41 8.66 -12.49 6.22
CA SER A 41 10.10 -12.47 5.98
C SER A 41 10.62 -11.06 5.78
N TRP A 42 9.90 -10.21 5.06
CA TRP A 42 10.26 -8.81 4.86
C TRP A 42 10.10 -7.95 6.11
N ARG A 43 9.07 -8.21 6.91
CA ARG A 43 8.82 -7.48 8.16
C ARG A 43 9.79 -7.82 9.29
N THR A 44 10.47 -8.96 9.20
CA THR A 44 11.52 -9.39 10.13
C THR A 44 12.93 -9.02 9.64
N ASP A 45 13.09 -8.60 8.40
CA ASP A 45 14.37 -8.13 7.84
C ASP A 45 14.73 -6.75 8.41
N GLU A 46 15.94 -6.62 8.98
CA GLU A 46 16.41 -5.38 9.62
C GLU A 46 16.61 -4.24 8.63
N GLU A 47 17.14 -4.54 7.45
CA GLU A 47 17.40 -3.54 6.41
C GLU A 47 16.08 -2.99 5.84
N LEU A 48 15.13 -3.87 5.50
CA LEU A 48 13.82 -3.48 5.01
C LEU A 48 13.07 -2.66 6.06
N SER A 49 13.09 -3.08 7.31
CA SER A 49 12.45 -2.35 8.41
C SER A 49 13.06 -0.95 8.58
N ARG A 50 14.39 -0.84 8.50
CA ARG A 50 15.08 0.45 8.57
C ARG A 50 14.69 1.37 7.42
N LEU A 51 14.58 0.85 6.20
CA LEU A 51 14.17 1.60 5.02
C LEU A 51 12.71 2.06 5.08
N ASP A 52 11.86 1.30 5.76
CA ASP A 52 10.44 1.59 6.00
C ASP A 52 10.21 2.45 7.27
N ALA A 53 11.27 2.92 7.91
CA ALA A 53 11.22 3.69 9.15
C ALA A 53 10.48 2.95 10.30
N THR A 54 10.59 1.63 10.33
CA THR A 54 9.98 0.76 11.34
C THR A 54 11.04 -0.06 12.07
N ARG A 55 10.60 -0.85 13.05
CA ARG A 55 11.44 -1.87 13.69
C ARG A 55 11.09 -3.24 13.12
N PRO A 56 12.07 -4.17 13.07
CA PRO A 56 11.78 -5.55 12.73
C PRO A 56 10.70 -6.14 13.63
N LEU A 57 9.84 -6.92 13.02
CA LEU A 57 8.76 -7.59 13.74
C LEU A 57 9.35 -8.66 14.68
N THR A 58 8.84 -8.70 15.93
CA THR A 58 9.32 -9.64 16.96
C THR A 58 8.33 -10.76 17.27
N MET A 59 7.09 -10.67 16.76
CA MET A 59 6.10 -11.74 16.97
C MET A 59 6.44 -12.99 16.15
N SER A 60 5.93 -14.15 16.58
CA SER A 60 6.08 -15.41 15.86
C SER A 60 5.37 -15.39 14.50
N TYR A 61 5.79 -16.29 13.60
CA TYR A 61 5.08 -16.46 12.32
C TYR A 61 3.61 -16.86 12.52
N ASP A 62 3.33 -17.77 13.46
CA ASP A 62 1.96 -18.25 13.72
C ASP A 62 1.04 -17.11 14.20
N ASP A 63 1.56 -16.21 15.04
CA ASP A 63 0.81 -15.04 15.49
C ASP A 63 0.59 -14.04 14.36
N PHE A 64 1.63 -13.78 13.57
CA PHE A 64 1.54 -12.91 12.40
C PHE A 64 0.56 -13.46 11.36
N PHE A 65 0.61 -14.75 11.10
CA PHE A 65 -0.30 -15.43 10.16
C PHE A 65 -1.76 -15.29 10.62
N ARG A 66 -2.04 -15.59 11.90
CA ARG A 66 -3.41 -15.44 12.46
C ARG A 66 -3.90 -14.01 12.36
N TYR A 67 -3.07 -13.04 12.76
CA TYR A 67 -3.39 -11.62 12.70
C TYR A 67 -3.68 -11.19 11.25
N SER A 68 -2.79 -11.47 10.33
CA SER A 68 -2.93 -11.10 8.91
C SER A 68 -4.16 -11.73 8.25
N LYS A 69 -4.45 -12.99 8.57
CA LYS A 69 -5.63 -13.69 8.09
C LYS A 69 -6.94 -13.08 8.62
N GLU A 70 -6.95 -12.66 9.89
CA GLU A 70 -8.12 -11.96 10.44
C GLU A 70 -8.28 -10.57 9.81
N GLU A 71 -7.20 -9.82 9.64
CA GLU A 71 -7.24 -8.50 8.99
C GLU A 71 -7.81 -8.59 7.56
N MET A 72 -7.49 -9.63 6.80
CA MET A 72 -8.01 -9.84 5.45
C MET A 72 -9.53 -10.09 5.39
N LYS A 73 -10.15 -10.52 6.49
CA LYS A 73 -11.62 -10.73 6.56
C LYS A 73 -12.40 -9.43 6.77
N PHE A 74 -11.76 -8.42 7.29
CA PHE A 74 -12.40 -7.17 7.64
C PHE A 74 -11.87 -6.03 6.78
N PRO A 75 -12.57 -5.65 5.70
CA PRO A 75 -12.13 -4.57 4.83
C PRO A 75 -11.99 -3.26 5.60
N ASN A 76 -10.87 -2.58 5.38
CA ASN A 76 -10.66 -1.24 5.88
C ASN A 76 -11.00 -0.23 4.77
N TYR A 77 -12.01 0.59 5.00
CA TYR A 77 -12.48 1.57 4.02
C TYR A 77 -11.55 2.79 3.85
N LYS A 78 -10.53 2.91 4.69
CA LYS A 78 -9.56 4.02 4.65
C LYS A 78 -8.19 3.63 4.14
N SER A 79 -7.94 2.33 4.01
CA SER A 79 -6.65 1.84 3.53
C SER A 79 -6.81 0.52 2.79
N LYS A 80 -5.91 0.29 1.84
CA LYS A 80 -5.83 -0.98 1.12
C LYS A 80 -4.37 -1.34 0.93
N LYS A 81 -4.02 -2.55 1.29
CA LYS A 81 -2.70 -3.14 1.05
C LYS A 81 -2.83 -4.19 -0.04
N LEU A 82 -2.03 -4.04 -1.07
CA LEU A 82 -2.07 -4.85 -2.28
C LEU A 82 -0.75 -5.60 -2.45
N ALA A 83 -0.81 -6.77 -3.04
CA ALA A 83 0.37 -7.50 -3.43
C ALA A 83 0.95 -6.93 -4.73
N LEU A 84 2.26 -6.91 -4.82
CA LEU A 84 3.01 -6.54 -6.00
C LEU A 84 3.75 -7.75 -6.52
N ASP A 85 3.33 -8.23 -7.67
CA ASP A 85 3.99 -9.31 -8.39
C ASP A 85 4.78 -8.79 -9.59
N THR A 86 5.71 -9.58 -10.09
CA THR A 86 6.21 -9.44 -11.45
C THR A 86 5.14 -9.90 -12.44
N LYS A 87 5.32 -9.60 -13.74
CA LYS A 87 4.43 -10.15 -14.79
C LYS A 87 4.43 -11.69 -14.86
N ASP A 88 5.47 -12.34 -14.31
CA ASP A 88 5.56 -13.79 -14.23
C ASP A 88 4.96 -14.36 -12.92
N ASN A 89 4.19 -13.54 -12.19
CA ASN A 89 3.50 -13.88 -10.94
C ASN A 89 4.43 -14.23 -9.78
N ILE A 90 5.59 -13.62 -9.71
CA ILE A 90 6.49 -13.71 -8.55
C ILE A 90 6.16 -12.56 -7.60
N HIS A 91 5.76 -12.87 -6.38
CA HIS A 91 5.46 -11.88 -5.36
C HIS A 91 6.75 -11.21 -4.86
N ILE A 92 6.90 -9.92 -5.10
CA ILE A 92 8.15 -9.17 -4.84
C ILE A 92 7.99 -8.03 -3.82
N GLY A 93 6.77 -7.68 -3.46
CA GLY A 93 6.53 -6.57 -2.55
C GLY A 93 5.06 -6.28 -2.31
N ASN A 94 4.83 -5.10 -1.75
CA ASN A 94 3.49 -4.57 -1.53
C ASN A 94 3.41 -3.12 -1.97
N VAL A 95 2.24 -2.73 -2.45
CA VAL A 95 1.84 -1.33 -2.58
C VAL A 95 0.60 -1.08 -1.74
N MET A 96 0.44 0.12 -1.25
CA MET A 96 -0.69 0.45 -0.41
C MET A 96 -1.11 1.90 -0.58
N TYR A 97 -2.36 2.17 -0.27
CA TYR A 97 -2.83 3.53 -0.01
C TYR A 97 -3.59 3.53 1.31
N TYR A 98 -3.41 4.58 2.08
CA TYR A 98 -3.97 4.73 3.42
C TYR A 98 -4.34 6.19 3.68
N ASP A 99 -5.02 6.45 4.79
CA ASP A 99 -5.61 7.75 5.07
C ASP A 99 -6.49 8.28 3.92
N TYR A 100 -7.18 7.33 3.25
CA TYR A 100 -8.08 7.66 2.17
C TYR A 100 -9.23 8.55 2.65
N SER A 101 -9.34 9.72 2.04
CA SER A 101 -10.35 10.71 2.37
C SER A 101 -11.17 11.07 1.14
N ILE A 102 -12.42 10.62 1.13
CA ILE A 102 -13.39 10.95 0.07
C ILE A 102 -13.65 12.45 0.04
N SER A 103 -13.83 13.08 1.21
CA SER A 103 -14.12 14.51 1.32
C SER A 103 -13.00 15.40 0.82
N ASN A 104 -11.74 15.04 1.14
CA ASN A 104 -10.55 15.79 0.73
C ASN A 104 -10.00 15.30 -0.62
N LYS A 105 -10.53 14.20 -1.15
CA LYS A 105 -10.07 13.54 -2.38
C LYS A 105 -8.56 13.29 -2.40
N GLN A 106 -8.05 12.74 -1.28
CA GLN A 106 -6.62 12.48 -1.12
C GLN A 106 -6.36 11.16 -0.41
N THR A 107 -5.15 10.65 -0.59
CA THR A 107 -4.63 9.48 0.11
C THR A 107 -3.12 9.55 0.24
N GLU A 108 -2.54 8.82 1.17
CA GLU A 108 -1.11 8.56 1.24
C GLU A 108 -0.80 7.25 0.53
N LEU A 109 0.30 7.23 -0.24
CA LEU A 109 0.79 6.06 -0.96
C LEU A 109 2.00 5.49 -0.23
N GLY A 110 2.08 4.17 -0.15
CA GLY A 110 3.25 3.44 0.33
C GLY A 110 3.64 2.32 -0.62
N ILE A 111 4.92 2.00 -0.65
CA ILE A 111 5.47 0.88 -1.42
C ILE A 111 6.66 0.26 -0.71
N MET A 112 6.75 -1.05 -0.76
CA MET A 112 7.92 -1.81 -0.36
C MET A 112 8.20 -2.90 -1.40
N ILE A 113 9.41 -2.88 -1.96
CA ILE A 113 9.95 -4.02 -2.70
C ILE A 113 10.72 -4.86 -1.68
N GLY A 114 10.14 -5.96 -1.26
CA GLY A 114 10.71 -6.85 -0.25
C GLY A 114 11.82 -7.74 -0.81
N ASP A 115 11.65 -8.21 -2.03
CA ASP A 115 12.69 -8.97 -2.73
C ASP A 115 13.75 -8.04 -3.32
N LYS A 116 14.95 -8.05 -2.70
CA LYS A 116 16.07 -7.16 -3.03
C LYS A 116 16.62 -7.38 -4.44
N ASP A 117 16.43 -8.55 -5.02
CA ASP A 117 16.88 -8.86 -6.38
C ASP A 117 16.16 -8.03 -7.45
N TYR A 118 15.01 -7.46 -7.09
CA TYR A 118 14.23 -6.58 -7.98
C TYR A 118 14.48 -5.08 -7.76
N TRP A 119 15.43 -4.72 -6.89
CA TRP A 119 15.79 -3.33 -6.66
C TRP A 119 16.56 -2.72 -7.83
N GLY A 120 16.35 -1.42 -8.09
CA GLY A 120 17.10 -0.67 -9.12
C GLY A 120 16.79 -1.07 -10.57
N LYS A 121 15.71 -1.78 -10.82
CA LYS A 121 15.33 -2.33 -12.15
C LYS A 121 14.03 -1.76 -12.71
N GLY A 122 13.46 -0.72 -12.06
CA GLY A 122 12.27 -0.04 -12.54
C GLY A 122 10.93 -0.58 -12.01
N TYR A 123 10.92 -1.70 -11.29
CA TYR A 123 9.67 -2.29 -10.74
C TYR A 123 8.95 -1.35 -9.80
N GLY A 124 9.65 -0.71 -8.88
CA GLY A 124 9.07 0.23 -7.94
C GLY A 124 8.50 1.48 -8.62
N THR A 125 9.20 2.02 -9.60
CA THR A 125 8.73 3.19 -10.36
C THR A 125 7.44 2.86 -11.12
N GLU A 126 7.40 1.75 -11.84
CA GLU A 126 6.20 1.34 -12.58
C GLU A 126 5.03 1.03 -11.66
N ALA A 127 5.27 0.32 -10.54
CA ALA A 127 4.24 0.03 -9.56
C ALA A 127 3.59 1.31 -9.00
N VAL A 128 4.39 2.32 -8.69
CA VAL A 128 3.90 3.62 -8.22
C VAL A 128 3.09 4.33 -9.30
N GLN A 129 3.58 4.37 -10.54
CA GLN A 129 2.86 5.00 -11.66
C GLN A 129 1.51 4.32 -11.92
N LEU A 130 1.48 3.00 -11.91
CA LEU A 130 0.28 2.21 -12.14
C LEU A 130 -0.77 2.42 -11.04
N LEU A 131 -0.32 2.47 -9.77
CA LEU A 131 -1.20 2.77 -8.65
C LEU A 131 -1.71 4.22 -8.70
N LEU A 132 -0.87 5.18 -9.07
CA LEU A 132 -1.28 6.58 -9.24
C LEU A 132 -2.38 6.72 -10.30
N GLU A 133 -2.24 6.06 -11.45
CA GLU A 133 -3.25 6.06 -12.50
C GLU A 133 -4.59 5.54 -11.97
N TYR A 134 -4.59 4.44 -11.22
CA TYR A 134 -5.78 3.92 -10.58
C TYR A 134 -6.39 4.91 -9.57
N LEU A 135 -5.58 5.48 -8.70
CA LEU A 135 -6.04 6.41 -7.67
C LEU A 135 -6.69 7.67 -8.27
N PHE A 136 -6.12 8.20 -9.35
CA PHE A 136 -6.67 9.39 -10.01
C PHE A 136 -7.86 9.07 -10.91
N SER A 137 -7.79 8.01 -11.74
CA SER A 137 -8.82 7.73 -12.74
C SER A 137 -10.00 6.94 -12.19
N VAL A 138 -9.78 5.96 -11.33
CA VAL A 138 -10.84 5.08 -10.80
C VAL A 138 -11.41 5.64 -9.49
N LEU A 139 -10.56 6.01 -8.54
CA LEU A 139 -11.01 6.58 -7.26
C LEU A 139 -11.26 8.10 -7.32
N ASN A 140 -10.96 8.73 -8.46
CA ASN A 140 -11.19 10.17 -8.70
C ASN A 140 -10.59 11.06 -7.61
N LEU A 141 -9.38 10.72 -7.16
CA LEU A 141 -8.63 11.53 -6.21
C LEU A 141 -8.04 12.76 -6.89
N LYS A 142 -7.76 13.79 -6.11
CA LYS A 142 -7.10 15.03 -6.57
C LYS A 142 -5.67 15.14 -6.06
N ARG A 143 -5.33 14.40 -5.01
CA ARG A 143 -4.02 14.46 -4.39
C ARG A 143 -3.59 13.09 -3.88
N VAL A 144 -2.36 12.71 -4.23
CA VAL A 144 -1.64 11.59 -3.63
C VAL A 144 -0.33 12.12 -3.07
N TYR A 145 -0.02 11.77 -1.84
CA TYR A 145 1.23 12.15 -1.19
C TYR A 145 1.90 10.92 -0.58
N LEU A 146 3.15 11.05 -0.24
CA LEU A 146 3.90 10.01 0.46
C LEU A 146 4.96 10.62 1.35
N HIS A 147 5.44 9.81 2.29
CA HIS A 147 6.60 10.13 3.11
C HIS A 147 7.73 9.14 2.83
N THR A 148 8.94 9.63 2.80
CA THR A 148 10.14 8.80 2.70
C THR A 148 11.27 9.38 3.53
N LEU A 149 12.22 8.55 3.92
CA LEU A 149 13.37 8.98 4.70
C LEU A 149 14.31 9.86 3.88
N SER A 150 14.84 10.92 4.50
CA SER A 150 15.71 11.89 3.82
C SER A 150 17.01 11.28 3.26
N TRP A 151 17.45 10.16 3.80
CA TRP A 151 18.62 9.41 3.37
C TRP A 151 18.31 8.22 2.45
N ASN A 152 17.03 7.93 2.20
CA ASN A 152 16.64 6.86 1.25
C ASN A 152 16.61 7.40 -0.19
N TYR A 153 17.78 7.72 -0.72
CA TYR A 153 17.92 8.32 -2.05
C TYR A 153 17.36 7.47 -3.18
N ARG A 154 17.42 6.14 -3.04
CA ARG A 154 16.85 5.21 -4.02
C ARG A 154 15.33 5.38 -4.14
N ALA A 155 14.63 5.39 -3.02
CA ALA A 155 13.19 5.61 -3.00
C ALA A 155 12.82 6.99 -3.52
N GLN A 156 13.54 8.05 -3.09
CA GLN A 156 13.31 9.41 -3.57
C GLN A 156 13.46 9.50 -5.10
N ALA A 157 14.52 8.92 -5.66
CA ALA A 157 14.73 8.90 -7.10
C ALA A 157 13.59 8.19 -7.86
N SER A 158 13.11 7.08 -7.31
CA SER A 158 11.98 6.34 -7.87
C SER A 158 10.69 7.18 -7.86
N PHE A 159 10.40 7.86 -6.74
CA PHE A 159 9.20 8.70 -6.62
C PHE A 159 9.25 9.92 -7.54
N ILE A 160 10.41 10.57 -7.67
CA ILE A 160 10.61 11.69 -8.62
C ILE A 160 10.38 11.20 -10.06
N ARG A 161 10.93 10.04 -10.44
CA ARG A 161 10.68 9.45 -11.77
C ARG A 161 9.22 9.10 -12.00
N ALA A 162 8.50 8.73 -10.94
CA ALA A 162 7.06 8.46 -11.01
C ALA A 162 6.19 9.74 -11.07
N GLY A 163 6.77 10.93 -10.93
CA GLY A 163 6.07 12.20 -11.08
C GLY A 163 5.80 12.95 -9.76
N PHE A 164 6.31 12.48 -8.62
CA PHE A 164 6.20 13.20 -7.35
C PHE A 164 7.15 14.40 -7.28
N ASN A 165 6.70 15.46 -6.63
CA ASN A 165 7.51 16.63 -6.31
C ASN A 165 7.79 16.67 -4.80
N VAL A 166 9.01 17.04 -4.43
CA VAL A 166 9.37 17.28 -3.02
C VAL A 166 8.69 18.54 -2.53
N VAL A 167 7.90 18.44 -1.46
CA VAL A 167 7.17 19.58 -0.91
C VAL A 167 7.88 20.17 0.31
N ARG A 168 8.32 19.31 1.24
CA ARG A 168 9.01 19.73 2.47
C ARG A 168 9.69 18.56 3.16
N SER A 169 10.70 18.88 3.98
CA SER A 169 11.23 17.94 4.97
C SER A 169 10.50 18.12 6.31
N VAL A 170 10.13 17.02 6.94
CA VAL A 170 9.48 17.02 8.26
C VAL A 170 10.39 16.25 9.23
N ARG A 171 10.73 16.88 10.37
CA ARG A 171 11.39 16.15 11.46
C ARG A 171 10.31 15.35 12.18
N ARG A 172 10.46 14.02 12.24
CA ARG A 172 9.71 13.25 13.25
C ARG A 172 10.28 13.63 14.60
N GLY A 173 9.45 14.17 15.48
CA GLY A 173 9.80 14.32 16.88
C GLY A 173 10.16 12.94 17.45
N GLY A 174 11.28 12.86 18.14
CA GLY A 174 11.71 11.66 18.83
C GLY A 174 10.80 11.31 19.99
#